data_727c54eddca96fcf1c8bdb7572c93b43
#
_entry.id   727c54eddca96fcf1c8bdb7572c93b43
#
_cell.length_a   1.000
_cell.length_b   1.000
_cell.length_c   1.000
_cell.angle_alpha   90.00
_cell.angle_beta   90.00
_cell.angle_gamma   90.00
#
_symmetry.space_group_name_H-M   'P 1'
#
loop_
_entity.id
_entity.type
_entity.pdbx_description
1 polymer ?
#
loop_
_entity_poly.entity_id
_entity_poly.type
_entity_poly.pdbx_seq_one_letter_code
_entity_poly.pdbx_strand_id
1 'polypeptide(L)'
;MYWLILSLSITAIASVTGSNDEIVMVTSRPIHVKANAQGKIFLDVEVKNGFHIQAHKVTDEFLVPTTLEIKQNDEFVIEEPVFPPSKRFRLRGTESYLEVYDGRFEIRSTVAAKRTVQKGMHRLNGTLRYQACDSVRCLFPRSVEFVVDITVK
;
A
#
# COMPACT_ATOMS: atom_id res chain seq x y z
N MET A 1 -43.66 42.29 19.26
CA MET A 1 -43.86 40.84 19.19
C MET A 1 -42.84 40.32 18.17
N TYR A 2 -41.58 39.97 18.61
CA TYR A 2 -40.48 39.53 17.74
C TYR A 2 -40.45 38.01 17.70
N TRP A 3 -40.59 37.45 16.50
CA TRP A 3 -40.50 36.03 16.28
C TRP A 3 -39.04 35.67 15.94
N LEU A 4 -38.37 34.98 16.88
CA LEU A 4 -37.06 34.39 16.68
C LEU A 4 -37.21 33.11 15.85
N ILE A 5 -36.69 33.13 14.61
CA ILE A 5 -36.58 31.95 13.77
C ILE A 5 -35.24 31.29 14.12
N LEU A 6 -35.32 30.17 14.81
CA LEU A 6 -34.17 29.29 15.13
C LEU A 6 -33.84 28.42 13.89
N SER A 7 -32.79 28.80 13.15
CA SER A 7 -32.32 27.98 12.02
C SER A 7 -31.48 26.81 12.54
N LEU A 8 -32.03 25.62 12.41
CA LEU A 8 -31.36 24.34 12.72
C LEU A 8 -30.45 23.95 11.55
N SER A 9 -29.12 24.17 11.72
CA SER A 9 -28.14 23.73 10.74
C SER A 9 -27.88 22.22 10.91
N ILE A 10 -28.37 21.42 9.96
CA ILE A 10 -28.10 19.99 9.88
C ILE A 10 -26.72 19.82 9.22
N THR A 11 -25.68 19.52 10.01
CA THR A 11 -24.39 19.07 9.50
C THR A 11 -24.52 17.63 9.00
N ALA A 12 -24.52 17.47 7.69
CA ALA A 12 -24.46 16.14 7.06
C ALA A 12 -23.06 15.53 7.28
N ILE A 13 -22.99 14.49 8.09
CA ILE A 13 -21.79 13.66 8.23
C ILE A 13 -21.76 12.77 6.98
N ALA A 14 -20.87 13.08 6.04
CA ALA A 14 -20.58 12.21 4.91
C ALA A 14 -19.89 10.95 5.44
N SER A 15 -20.65 9.84 5.55
CA SER A 15 -20.08 8.51 5.79
C SER A 15 -19.29 8.11 4.54
N VAL A 16 -17.96 8.07 4.64
CA VAL A 16 -17.10 7.42 3.65
C VAL A 16 -17.37 5.92 3.76
N THR A 17 -18.27 5.42 2.93
CA THR A 17 -18.45 3.99 2.70
C THR A 17 -17.24 3.50 1.91
N GLY A 18 -16.24 2.93 2.62
CA GLY A 18 -15.20 2.13 1.99
C GLY A 18 -15.87 1.00 1.23
N SER A 19 -15.67 0.94 -0.09
CA SER A 19 -16.18 -0.15 -0.91
C SER A 19 -15.53 -1.46 -0.45
N ASN A 20 -16.36 -2.45 -0.05
CA ASN A 20 -15.94 -3.81 0.31
C ASN A 20 -15.31 -4.62 -0.86
N ASP A 21 -14.97 -3.96 -1.97
CA ASP A 21 -14.45 -4.56 -3.20
C ASP A 21 -12.91 -4.50 -3.31
N GLU A 22 -12.22 -3.96 -2.31
CA GLU A 22 -10.76 -3.93 -2.31
C GLU A 22 -10.19 -5.32 -2.05
N ILE A 23 -9.42 -5.83 -3.04
CA ILE A 23 -8.73 -7.13 -2.95
C ILE A 23 -7.47 -7.01 -2.10
N VAL A 24 -6.82 -5.86 -2.15
CA VAL A 24 -5.56 -5.60 -1.43
C VAL A 24 -5.68 -4.32 -0.62
N MET A 25 -5.29 -4.39 0.64
CA MET A 25 -5.14 -3.23 1.52
C MET A 25 -3.68 -3.07 1.93
N VAL A 26 -3.19 -1.84 1.93
CA VAL A 26 -1.83 -1.48 2.34
C VAL A 26 -1.88 -0.47 3.46
N THR A 27 -1.18 -0.74 4.55
CA THR A 27 -1.06 0.17 5.69
C THR A 27 0.41 0.40 6.03
N SER A 28 0.82 1.66 6.12
CA SER A 28 2.16 2.03 6.59
C SER A 28 2.16 2.26 8.09
N ARG A 29 3.19 1.76 8.76
CA ARG A 29 3.45 2.12 10.16
C ARG A 29 4.10 3.50 10.23
N PRO A 30 3.70 4.38 11.18
CA PRO A 30 4.32 5.69 11.37
C PRO A 30 5.82 5.56 11.66
N ILE A 31 6.62 6.47 11.09
CA ILE A 31 8.07 6.44 11.18
C ILE A 31 8.57 7.68 11.92
N HIS A 32 9.57 7.50 12.78
CA HIS A 32 10.30 8.58 13.42
C HIS A 32 11.76 8.55 12.95
N VAL A 33 12.26 9.65 12.41
CA VAL A 33 13.62 9.75 11.90
C VAL A 33 14.23 11.10 12.30
N LYS A 34 15.55 11.17 12.44
CA LYS A 34 16.28 12.44 12.58
C LYS A 34 16.74 12.94 11.21
N ALA A 35 16.94 14.24 11.08
CA ALA A 35 17.63 14.80 9.90
C ALA A 35 19.00 14.14 9.73
N ASN A 36 19.39 13.88 8.50
CA ASN A 36 20.61 13.18 8.11
C ASN A 36 20.72 11.74 8.66
N ALA A 37 19.58 11.07 8.90
CA ALA A 37 19.51 9.70 9.37
C ALA A 37 18.57 8.84 8.53
N GLN A 38 18.64 7.53 8.72
CA GLN A 38 17.77 6.56 8.07
C GLN A 38 16.70 6.04 9.03
N GLY A 39 15.53 5.74 8.47
CA GLY A 39 14.43 5.04 9.12
C GLY A 39 13.97 3.83 8.31
N LYS A 40 13.34 2.88 8.97
CA LYS A 40 12.75 1.71 8.30
C LYS A 40 11.28 1.95 8.00
N ILE A 41 10.89 1.65 6.79
CA ILE A 41 9.49 1.63 6.33
C ILE A 41 9.01 0.20 6.44
N PHE A 42 7.86 0.02 7.10
CA PHE A 42 7.14 -1.24 7.17
C PHE A 42 5.74 -1.05 6.61
N LEU A 43 5.42 -1.80 5.57
CA LEU A 43 4.11 -1.82 4.93
C LEU A 43 3.44 -3.16 5.21
N ASP A 44 2.35 -3.13 5.94
CA ASP A 44 1.51 -4.29 6.16
C ASP A 44 0.54 -4.39 4.98
N VAL A 45 0.61 -5.50 4.25
CA VAL A 45 -0.24 -5.80 3.10
C VAL A 45 -1.19 -6.93 3.47
N GLU A 46 -2.48 -6.72 3.21
CA GLU A 46 -3.51 -7.73 3.41
C GLU A 46 -4.20 -8.03 2.08
N VAL A 47 -4.20 -9.30 1.68
CA VAL A 47 -4.90 -9.81 0.51
C VAL A 47 -6.19 -10.49 0.97
N LYS A 48 -7.31 -10.12 0.36
CA LYS A 48 -8.64 -10.67 0.64
C LYS A 48 -8.66 -12.19 0.50
N ASN A 49 -9.31 -12.88 1.43
CA ASN A 49 -9.45 -14.34 1.39
C ASN A 49 -10.02 -14.82 0.05
N GLY A 50 -9.44 -15.90 -0.47
CA GLY A 50 -9.81 -16.47 -1.77
C GLY A 50 -9.05 -15.85 -2.96
N PHE A 51 -8.23 -14.83 -2.71
CA PHE A 51 -7.35 -14.21 -3.70
C PHE A 51 -5.88 -14.41 -3.37
N HIS A 52 -5.07 -14.38 -4.42
CA HIS A 52 -3.62 -14.33 -4.40
C HIS A 52 -3.18 -13.19 -5.30
N ILE A 53 -2.08 -12.53 -5.01
CA ILE A 53 -1.48 -11.55 -5.94
C ILE A 53 -0.15 -12.11 -6.46
N GLN A 54 0.18 -11.79 -7.72
CA GLN A 54 1.47 -12.19 -8.28
C GLN A 54 2.62 -11.72 -7.40
N ALA A 55 3.64 -12.53 -7.25
CA ALA A 55 4.83 -12.14 -6.51
C ALA A 55 5.59 -11.00 -7.23
N HIS A 56 6.58 -10.42 -6.56
CA HIS A 56 7.47 -9.42 -7.16
C HIS A 56 8.28 -10.00 -8.35
N LYS A 57 8.59 -11.31 -8.29
CA LYS A 57 9.19 -12.04 -9.40
C LYS A 57 8.17 -13.05 -9.92
N VAL A 58 7.77 -12.87 -11.17
CA VAL A 58 6.80 -13.74 -11.85
C VAL A 58 7.50 -14.83 -12.64
N THR A 59 6.77 -15.92 -12.91
CA THR A 59 7.26 -17.07 -13.68
C THR A 59 7.01 -16.98 -15.17
N ASP A 60 6.16 -16.02 -15.59
CA ASP A 60 5.70 -15.88 -16.97
C ASP A 60 5.67 -14.38 -17.35
N GLU A 61 6.09 -14.05 -18.55
CA GLU A 61 6.14 -12.66 -19.07
C GLU A 61 4.76 -12.02 -19.25
N PHE A 62 3.69 -12.83 -19.34
CA PHE A 62 2.31 -12.33 -19.44
C PHE A 62 1.69 -11.97 -18.09
N LEU A 63 2.36 -12.31 -16.99
CA LEU A 63 1.93 -11.97 -15.65
C LEU A 63 2.48 -10.60 -15.24
N VAL A 64 1.68 -9.87 -14.47
CA VAL A 64 2.09 -8.56 -13.96
C VAL A 64 2.58 -8.71 -12.52
N PRO A 65 3.89 -8.49 -12.27
CA PRO A 65 4.45 -8.59 -10.93
C PRO A 65 3.88 -7.54 -9.98
N THR A 66 3.88 -7.86 -8.69
CA THR A 66 3.64 -6.85 -7.66
C THR A 66 4.83 -5.92 -7.58
N THR A 67 4.57 -4.62 -7.74
CA THR A 67 5.57 -3.56 -7.65
C THR A 67 5.15 -2.52 -6.64
N LEU A 68 6.12 -1.95 -5.95
CA LEU A 68 5.93 -0.90 -4.96
C LEU A 68 6.72 0.34 -5.37
N GLU A 69 6.05 1.48 -5.38
CA GLU A 69 6.67 2.79 -5.58
C GLU A 69 6.27 3.70 -4.43
N ILE A 70 7.25 4.38 -3.82
CA ILE A 70 7.03 5.49 -2.88
C ILE A 70 7.65 6.72 -3.53
N LYS A 71 6.85 7.75 -3.76
CA LYS A 71 7.29 8.98 -4.42
C LYS A 71 8.36 9.67 -3.57
N GLN A 72 9.56 9.74 -4.11
CA GLN A 72 10.66 10.48 -3.53
C GLN A 72 10.47 11.99 -3.74
N ASN A 73 11.18 12.78 -2.95
CA ASN A 73 11.26 14.22 -3.09
C ASN A 73 12.68 14.70 -2.74
N ASP A 74 12.87 16.03 -2.70
CA ASP A 74 14.19 16.61 -2.39
C ASP A 74 14.66 16.41 -0.95
N GLU A 75 13.76 16.00 -0.04
CA GLU A 75 14.04 15.83 1.38
C GLU A 75 14.29 14.36 1.76
N PHE A 76 13.68 13.41 1.04
CA PHE A 76 13.73 11.99 1.36
C PHE A 76 14.16 11.16 0.15
N VAL A 77 15.04 10.20 0.39
CA VAL A 77 15.46 9.17 -0.58
C VAL A 77 14.92 7.83 -0.08
N ILE A 78 14.28 7.07 -0.96
CA ILE A 78 13.72 5.76 -0.66
C ILE A 78 14.59 4.69 -1.32
N GLU A 79 15.00 3.68 -0.57
CA GLU A 79 15.70 2.52 -1.09
C GLU A 79 14.73 1.53 -1.74
N GLU A 80 15.25 0.65 -2.59
CA GLU A 80 14.50 -0.44 -3.20
C GLU A 80 13.76 -1.27 -2.15
N PRO A 81 12.48 -1.60 -2.39
CA PRO A 81 11.70 -2.40 -1.45
C PRO A 81 12.16 -3.85 -1.40
N VAL A 82 12.12 -4.42 -0.22
CA VAL A 82 12.39 -5.84 0.04
C VAL A 82 11.05 -6.57 0.24
N PHE A 83 10.76 -7.47 -0.67
CA PHE A 83 9.56 -8.30 -0.64
C PHE A 83 9.81 -9.60 0.13
N PRO A 84 8.78 -10.19 0.76
CA PRO A 84 8.91 -11.50 1.41
C PRO A 84 9.11 -12.63 0.37
N PRO A 85 9.49 -13.82 0.81
CA PRO A 85 9.45 -15.01 -0.03
C PRO A 85 8.06 -15.26 -0.59
N SER A 86 7.98 -15.64 -1.87
CA SER A 86 6.74 -16.03 -2.52
C SER A 86 6.30 -17.42 -2.09
N LYS A 87 5.03 -17.74 -2.39
CA LYS A 87 4.45 -19.07 -2.26
C LYS A 87 4.07 -19.60 -3.63
N ARG A 88 4.17 -20.90 -3.83
CA ARG A 88 3.68 -21.55 -5.04
C ARG A 88 2.18 -21.76 -4.97
N PHE A 89 1.51 -21.36 -6.03
CA PHE A 89 0.08 -21.54 -6.20
C PHE A 89 -0.23 -22.08 -7.60
N ARG A 90 -1.21 -22.97 -7.74
CA ARG A 90 -1.63 -23.50 -9.02
C ARG A 90 -3.10 -23.18 -9.27
N LEU A 91 -3.38 -22.51 -10.40
CA LEU A 91 -4.73 -22.30 -10.85
C LEU A 91 -5.41 -23.63 -11.18
N ARG A 92 -6.68 -23.74 -10.86
CA ARG A 92 -7.47 -24.93 -11.19
C ARG A 92 -7.51 -25.14 -12.71
N GLY A 93 -7.18 -26.34 -13.15
CA GLY A 93 -7.17 -26.70 -14.58
C GLY A 93 -5.87 -26.33 -15.31
N THR A 94 -4.83 -25.90 -14.60
CA THR A 94 -3.51 -25.66 -15.19
C THR A 94 -2.46 -26.56 -14.57
N GLU A 95 -1.37 -26.81 -15.32
CA GLU A 95 -0.20 -27.55 -14.81
C GLU A 95 0.90 -26.60 -14.29
N SER A 96 0.84 -25.32 -14.64
CA SER A 96 1.84 -24.33 -14.27
C SER A 96 1.62 -23.80 -12.84
N TYR A 97 2.72 -23.53 -12.15
CA TYR A 97 2.71 -22.87 -10.85
C TYR A 97 2.96 -21.37 -11.01
N LEU A 98 2.25 -20.59 -10.22
CA LEU A 98 2.45 -19.15 -10.04
C LEU A 98 3.22 -18.91 -8.75
N GLU A 99 4.11 -17.91 -8.76
CA GLU A 99 4.70 -17.36 -7.54
C GLU A 99 3.81 -16.23 -7.06
N VAL A 100 3.29 -16.32 -5.83
CA VAL A 100 2.24 -15.41 -5.33
C VAL A 100 2.49 -14.99 -3.89
N TYR A 101 1.76 -13.94 -3.48
CA TYR A 101 1.54 -13.58 -2.08
C TYR A 101 0.06 -13.72 -1.75
N ASP A 102 -0.26 -14.13 -0.53
CA ASP A 102 -1.61 -14.28 0.00
C ASP A 102 -1.68 -13.90 1.49
N GLY A 103 -2.90 -13.69 1.98
CA GLY A 103 -3.13 -13.37 3.38
C GLY A 103 -2.44 -12.07 3.79
N ARG A 104 -1.74 -12.10 4.93
CA ARG A 104 -1.00 -10.94 5.44
C ARG A 104 0.49 -11.13 5.29
N PHE A 105 1.16 -10.11 4.79
CA PHE A 105 2.61 -10.08 4.67
C PHE A 105 3.16 -8.66 4.78
N GLU A 106 4.46 -8.53 4.94
CA GLU A 106 5.16 -7.26 5.13
C GLU A 106 6.13 -6.99 3.98
N ILE A 107 6.08 -5.77 3.44
CA ILE A 107 7.11 -5.24 2.54
C ILE A 107 7.92 -4.21 3.33
N ARG A 108 9.22 -4.24 3.17
CA ARG A 108 10.16 -3.35 3.87
C ARG A 108 10.88 -2.45 2.90
N SER A 109 11.19 -1.23 3.33
CA SER A 109 12.10 -0.34 2.64
C SER A 109 12.87 0.51 3.66
N THR A 110 13.72 1.38 3.18
CA THR A 110 14.47 2.35 4.01
C THR A 110 14.20 3.75 3.47
N VAL A 111 13.95 4.69 4.36
CA VAL A 111 13.93 6.11 4.03
C VAL A 111 15.17 6.78 4.61
N ALA A 112 15.88 7.54 3.79
CA ALA A 112 16.97 8.41 4.23
C ALA A 112 16.49 9.87 4.23
N ALA A 113 16.43 10.49 5.40
CA ALA A 113 16.11 11.91 5.55
C ALA A 113 17.38 12.74 5.32
N LYS A 114 17.33 13.69 4.39
CA LYS A 114 18.48 14.57 4.11
C LYS A 114 18.75 15.53 5.28
N ARG A 115 19.93 16.11 5.29
CA ARG A 115 20.33 17.09 6.33
C ARG A 115 19.41 18.30 6.38
N THR A 116 18.88 18.72 5.24
CA THR A 116 18.08 19.93 5.07
C THR A 116 16.61 19.76 5.38
N VAL A 117 16.18 18.51 5.68
CA VAL A 117 14.76 18.22 5.99
C VAL A 117 14.35 18.98 7.25
N GLN A 118 13.19 19.62 7.20
CA GLN A 118 12.64 20.33 8.33
C GLN A 118 12.03 19.36 9.36
N LYS A 119 12.09 19.78 10.64
CA LYS A 119 11.42 19.05 11.71
C LYS A 119 9.90 19.10 11.53
N GLY A 120 9.22 18.04 11.90
CA GLY A 120 7.76 17.97 11.81
C GLY A 120 7.28 16.73 11.08
N MET A 121 6.00 16.74 10.74
CA MET A 121 5.33 15.66 10.03
C MET A 121 5.46 15.85 8.52
N HIS A 122 5.91 14.81 7.84
CA HIS A 122 5.99 14.72 6.39
C HIS A 122 5.16 13.54 5.92
N ARG A 123 4.70 13.63 4.68
CA ARG A 123 3.83 12.62 4.09
C ARG A 123 4.30 12.28 2.68
N LEU A 124 4.61 11.00 2.45
CA LEU A 124 4.98 10.48 1.14
C LEU A 124 3.87 9.59 0.60
N ASN A 125 3.46 9.83 -0.64
CA ASN A 125 2.49 8.98 -1.32
C ASN A 125 3.19 7.76 -1.91
N GLY A 126 2.55 6.61 -1.77
CA GLY A 126 3.01 5.35 -2.36
C GLY A 126 1.90 4.66 -3.15
N THR A 127 2.30 3.78 -4.04
CA THR A 127 1.42 2.97 -4.89
C THR A 127 1.93 1.54 -4.93
N LEU A 128 1.07 0.59 -4.60
CA LEU A 128 1.29 -0.83 -4.84
C LEU A 128 0.48 -1.24 -6.06
N ARG A 129 1.17 -1.64 -7.14
CA ARG A 129 0.53 -2.23 -8.33
C ARG A 129 0.60 -3.74 -8.22
N TYR A 130 -0.49 -4.43 -8.54
CA TYR A 130 -0.60 -5.89 -8.41
C TYR A 130 -1.54 -6.48 -9.44
N GLN A 131 -1.40 -7.78 -9.68
CA GLN A 131 -2.37 -8.58 -10.41
C GLN A 131 -2.88 -9.68 -9.49
N ALA A 132 -4.18 -9.66 -9.21
CA ALA A 132 -4.83 -10.68 -8.38
C ALA A 132 -5.34 -11.85 -9.21
N CYS A 133 -5.31 -13.04 -8.63
CA CYS A 133 -5.91 -14.26 -9.16
C CYS A 133 -6.83 -14.88 -8.10
N ASP A 134 -7.95 -15.40 -8.53
CA ASP A 134 -8.76 -16.33 -7.74
C ASP A 134 -8.30 -17.79 -8.01
N SER A 135 -9.09 -18.77 -7.63
CA SER A 135 -8.73 -20.19 -7.84
C SER A 135 -8.77 -20.65 -9.31
N VAL A 136 -9.31 -19.83 -10.20
CA VAL A 136 -9.61 -20.22 -11.61
C VAL A 136 -8.92 -19.32 -12.61
N ARG A 137 -8.81 -18.01 -12.33
CA ARG A 137 -8.30 -17.01 -13.28
C ARG A 137 -7.59 -15.86 -12.61
N CYS A 138 -6.73 -15.18 -13.37
CA CYS A 138 -6.15 -13.91 -12.98
C CYS A 138 -6.97 -12.73 -13.51
N LEU A 139 -7.11 -11.70 -12.70
CA LEU A 139 -7.84 -10.50 -13.01
C LEU A 139 -6.93 -9.48 -13.72
N PHE A 140 -7.52 -8.39 -14.21
CA PHE A 140 -6.73 -7.26 -14.70
C PHE A 140 -5.90 -6.63 -13.58
N PRO A 141 -4.69 -6.13 -13.89
CA PRO A 141 -3.87 -5.43 -12.92
C PRO A 141 -4.58 -4.22 -12.32
N ARG A 142 -4.35 -4.00 -11.02
CA ARG A 142 -4.89 -2.88 -10.25
C ARG A 142 -3.78 -2.20 -9.46
N SER A 143 -4.08 -1.04 -8.92
CA SER A 143 -3.20 -0.33 -7.99
C SER A 143 -3.98 0.10 -6.76
N VAL A 144 -3.31 0.09 -5.61
CA VAL A 144 -3.80 0.68 -4.37
C VAL A 144 -2.82 1.76 -3.93
N GLU A 145 -3.35 2.92 -3.57
CA GLU A 145 -2.57 4.03 -3.05
C GLU A 145 -2.52 3.98 -1.53
N PHE A 146 -1.40 4.41 -0.96
CA PHE A 146 -1.21 4.51 0.48
C PHE A 146 -0.33 5.71 0.82
N VAL A 147 -0.23 6.02 2.10
CA VAL A 147 0.57 7.14 2.60
C VAL A 147 1.55 6.64 3.64
N VAL A 148 2.78 7.13 3.58
CA VAL A 148 3.82 6.93 4.59
C VAL A 148 3.96 8.21 5.40
N ASP A 149 3.58 8.16 6.68
CA ASP A 149 3.73 9.28 7.60
C ASP A 149 5.11 9.22 8.28
N ILE A 150 5.91 10.28 8.14
CA ILE A 150 7.26 10.42 8.67
C ILE A 150 7.33 11.60 9.59
N THR A 151 7.72 11.38 10.85
CA THR A 151 7.99 12.47 11.80
C THR A 151 9.49 12.68 11.92
N VAL A 152 9.97 13.87 11.54
CA VAL A 152 11.37 14.29 11.70
C VAL A 152 11.54 15.01 13.03
N LYS A 153 12.47 14.52 13.88
CA LYS A 153 12.77 15.05 15.24
C LYS A 153 14.00 15.94 15.28
#